data_3e3cbf12d0732942c9086eda7734d536
#
_entry.id   3e3cbf12d0732942c9086eda7734d536
#
_cell.length_a   1.000
_cell.length_b   1.000
_cell.length_c   1.000
_cell.angle_alpha   90.00
_cell.angle_beta   90.00
_cell.angle_gamma   90.00
#
_symmetry.space_group_name_H-M   'P 1'
#
loop_
_entity.id
_entity.type
_entity.pdbx_description
1 polymer ?
#
loop_
_entity_poly.entity_id
_entity_poly.type
_entity_poly.pdbx_seq_one_letter_code
_entity_poly.pdbx_strand_id
1 'polypeptide(L)'
;MIALLICLVVSISAVIVSDMLINSYGKTKIFTSVESIPDNKVGLVLWTSKYIADGRRNLFYVYRLDAVKQLYDAKKIEYVLVSGDNGTPEYNEPDTMKRDLIEMWIPDEKIYADYAGFRTLDSIVRAEKIFEQSRYTIITQRFHLERALYLARSQGIEAIW
;
A
#
# COMPACT_ATOMS: atom_id res chain seq x y z
N MET A 1 -9.98 42.53 -0.58
CA MET A 1 -11.06 41.64 -1.02
C MET A 1 -10.70 40.87 -2.29
N ILE A 2 -10.32 41.49 -3.40
CA ILE A 2 -9.96 40.82 -4.67
C ILE A 2 -8.77 39.87 -4.51
N ALA A 3 -7.70 40.26 -3.82
CA ALA A 3 -6.52 39.40 -3.59
C ALA A 3 -6.87 38.12 -2.82
N LEU A 4 -7.75 38.21 -1.82
CA LEU A 4 -8.21 37.06 -1.04
C LEU A 4 -9.04 36.07 -1.89
N LEU A 5 -9.87 36.60 -2.79
CA LEU A 5 -10.62 35.80 -3.75
C LEU A 5 -9.70 35.08 -4.73
N ILE A 6 -8.67 35.77 -5.25
CA ILE A 6 -7.67 35.16 -6.14
C ILE A 6 -6.92 34.03 -5.41
N CYS A 7 -6.44 34.27 -4.20
CA CYS A 7 -5.77 33.22 -3.41
C CYS A 7 -6.68 32.00 -3.18
N LEU A 8 -7.96 32.22 -2.88
CA LEU A 8 -8.92 31.13 -2.71
C LEU A 8 -9.10 30.30 -3.99
N VAL A 9 -9.29 30.99 -5.13
CA VAL A 9 -9.45 30.32 -6.44
C VAL A 9 -8.19 29.54 -6.81
N VAL A 10 -7.00 30.12 -6.62
CA VAL A 10 -5.73 29.41 -6.89
C VAL A 10 -5.59 28.19 -6.00
N SER A 11 -5.91 28.29 -4.71
CA SER A 11 -5.83 27.16 -3.78
C SER A 11 -6.79 26.04 -4.17
N ILE A 12 -8.04 26.36 -4.49
CA ILE A 12 -9.04 25.36 -4.94
C ILE A 12 -8.58 24.71 -6.25
N SER A 13 -8.11 25.50 -7.22
CA SER A 13 -7.61 24.96 -8.47
C SER A 13 -6.41 24.03 -8.29
N ALA A 14 -5.48 24.36 -7.40
CA ALA A 14 -4.34 23.50 -7.07
C ALA A 14 -4.76 22.16 -6.48
N VAL A 15 -5.75 22.14 -5.59
CA VAL A 15 -6.30 20.91 -5.02
C VAL A 15 -6.94 20.05 -6.11
N ILE A 16 -7.79 20.63 -6.97
CA ILE A 16 -8.46 19.91 -8.05
C ILE A 16 -7.45 19.33 -9.05
N VAL A 17 -6.46 20.12 -9.46
CA VAL A 17 -5.40 19.65 -10.37
C VAL A 17 -4.59 18.52 -9.75
N SER A 18 -4.22 18.63 -8.47
CA SER A 18 -3.49 17.58 -7.76
C SER A 18 -4.30 16.29 -7.71
N ASP A 19 -5.59 16.35 -7.38
CA ASP A 19 -6.47 15.18 -7.36
C ASP A 19 -6.60 14.55 -8.75
N MET A 20 -6.80 15.36 -9.78
CA MET A 20 -6.86 14.88 -11.18
C MET A 20 -5.56 14.18 -11.62
N LEU A 21 -4.39 14.69 -11.25
CA LEU A 21 -3.11 14.08 -11.58
C LEU A 21 -2.92 12.72 -10.90
N ILE A 22 -3.24 12.64 -9.61
CA ILE A 22 -3.16 11.41 -8.82
C ILE A 22 -4.07 10.35 -9.41
N ASN A 23 -5.34 10.68 -9.62
CA ASN A 23 -6.35 9.74 -10.13
C ASN A 23 -6.07 9.31 -11.57
N SER A 24 -5.62 10.21 -12.42
CA SER A 24 -5.28 9.90 -13.82
C SER A 24 -4.13 8.89 -13.90
N TYR A 25 -3.10 9.07 -13.09
CA TYR A 25 -1.99 8.11 -13.05
C TYR A 25 -2.42 6.77 -12.49
N GLY A 26 -3.16 6.74 -11.39
CA GLY A 26 -3.65 5.51 -10.74
C GLY A 26 -4.45 4.63 -11.70
N LYS A 27 -5.34 5.22 -12.49
CA LYS A 27 -6.20 4.48 -13.44
C LYS A 27 -5.44 3.59 -14.43
N THR A 28 -4.22 3.95 -14.81
CA THR A 28 -3.40 3.18 -15.76
C THR A 28 -2.62 2.04 -15.12
N LYS A 29 -2.58 2.00 -13.79
CA LYS A 29 -1.78 1.06 -12.99
C LYS A 29 -2.61 0.17 -12.07
N ILE A 30 -3.94 0.35 -12.06
CA ILE A 30 -4.88 -0.42 -11.27
C ILE A 30 -5.60 -1.41 -12.16
N PHE A 31 -5.47 -2.69 -11.84
CA PHE A 31 -6.12 -3.80 -12.52
C PHE A 31 -7.38 -4.22 -11.76
N THR A 32 -8.34 -4.82 -12.47
CA THR A 32 -9.65 -5.16 -11.90
C THR A 32 -9.82 -6.64 -11.59
N SER A 33 -8.89 -7.49 -12.05
CA SER A 33 -8.88 -8.92 -11.74
C SER A 33 -7.45 -9.40 -11.49
N VAL A 34 -7.29 -10.42 -10.67
CA VAL A 34 -5.99 -11.01 -10.32
C VAL A 34 -5.25 -11.51 -11.58
N GLU A 35 -5.98 -12.09 -12.53
CA GLU A 35 -5.41 -12.64 -13.77
C GLU A 35 -4.76 -11.56 -14.64
N SER A 36 -5.34 -10.36 -14.62
CA SER A 36 -4.86 -9.22 -15.44
C SER A 36 -3.64 -8.51 -14.83
N ILE A 37 -3.34 -8.74 -13.55
CA ILE A 37 -2.19 -8.13 -12.87
C ILE A 37 -0.89 -8.74 -13.43
N PRO A 38 0.08 -7.93 -13.90
CA PRO A 38 1.40 -8.41 -14.25
C PRO A 38 2.12 -9.03 -13.06
N ASP A 39 2.93 -10.06 -13.31
CA ASP A 39 3.68 -10.72 -12.26
C ASP A 39 4.77 -9.80 -11.71
N ASN A 40 4.87 -9.73 -10.40
CA ASN A 40 5.92 -9.02 -9.68
C ASN A 40 6.56 -9.94 -8.63
N LYS A 41 7.84 -9.73 -8.36
CA LYS A 41 8.53 -10.53 -7.34
C LYS A 41 7.95 -10.28 -5.95
N VAL A 42 7.57 -9.05 -5.63
CA VAL A 42 7.13 -8.65 -4.29
C VAL A 42 5.76 -7.98 -4.31
N GLY A 43 4.91 -8.35 -3.36
CA GLY A 43 3.72 -7.61 -2.95
C GLY A 43 4.02 -6.79 -1.70
N LEU A 44 3.99 -5.46 -1.82
CA LEU A 44 4.11 -4.54 -0.69
C LEU A 44 2.73 -4.32 -0.06
N VAL A 45 2.53 -4.84 1.14
CA VAL A 45 1.31 -4.67 1.92
C VAL A 45 1.46 -3.47 2.84
N LEU A 46 0.66 -2.44 2.60
CA LEU A 46 0.61 -1.30 3.52
C LEU A 46 -0.26 -1.67 4.72
N TRP A 47 0.22 -1.38 5.91
CA TRP A 47 -0.46 -1.75 7.13
C TRP A 47 -1.82 -1.06 7.34
N THR A 48 -2.64 -1.63 8.18
CA THR A 48 -3.84 -1.05 8.78
C THR A 48 -4.20 -1.82 10.03
N SER A 49 -4.83 -1.18 10.99
CA SER A 49 -5.21 -1.81 12.27
C SER A 49 -6.09 -3.05 12.07
N LYS A 50 -5.78 -4.14 12.78
CA LYS A 50 -6.55 -5.39 12.76
C LYS A 50 -7.97 -5.22 13.32
N TYR A 51 -8.13 -4.31 14.29
CA TYR A 51 -9.40 -4.02 14.94
C TYR A 51 -9.74 -2.53 14.81
N ILE A 52 -11.02 -2.22 14.77
CA ILE A 52 -11.53 -0.85 14.88
C ILE A 52 -11.78 -0.49 16.36
N ALA A 53 -12.06 0.77 16.65
CA ALA A 53 -12.15 1.30 18.01
C ALA A 53 -13.18 0.60 18.92
N ASP A 54 -14.20 -0.02 18.37
CA ASP A 54 -15.21 -0.78 19.09
C ASP A 54 -14.85 -2.29 19.28
N GLY A 55 -13.63 -2.69 18.93
CA GLY A 55 -13.13 -4.06 19.08
C GLY A 55 -13.53 -5.01 17.95
N ARG A 56 -14.34 -4.59 16.97
CA ARG A 56 -14.68 -5.41 15.81
C ARG A 56 -13.51 -5.52 14.84
N ARG A 57 -13.47 -6.60 14.06
CA ARG A 57 -12.47 -6.77 13.00
C ARG A 57 -12.58 -5.65 11.95
N ASN A 58 -11.45 -5.08 11.60
CA ASN A 58 -11.35 -4.10 10.53
C ASN A 58 -11.42 -4.81 9.16
N LEU A 59 -12.47 -4.56 8.41
CA LEU A 59 -12.65 -5.17 7.09
C LEU A 59 -11.55 -4.76 6.09
N PHE A 60 -10.96 -3.58 6.23
CA PHE A 60 -9.82 -3.18 5.40
C PHE A 60 -8.60 -4.08 5.64
N TYR A 61 -8.38 -4.49 6.90
CA TYR A 61 -7.35 -5.45 7.23
C TYR A 61 -7.63 -6.81 6.58
N VAL A 62 -8.83 -7.33 6.75
CA VAL A 62 -9.23 -8.63 6.19
C VAL A 62 -9.05 -8.64 4.67
N TYR A 63 -9.59 -7.65 3.97
CA TYR A 63 -9.50 -7.57 2.51
C TYR A 63 -8.06 -7.41 1.99
N ARG A 64 -7.15 -6.78 2.75
CA ARG A 64 -5.73 -6.73 2.36
C ARG A 64 -5.09 -8.10 2.43
N LEU A 65 -5.32 -8.85 3.52
CA LEU A 65 -4.77 -10.19 3.65
C LEU A 65 -5.35 -11.14 2.60
N ASP A 66 -6.66 -11.06 2.34
CA ASP A 66 -7.31 -11.85 1.28
C ASP A 66 -6.71 -11.54 -0.10
N ALA A 67 -6.46 -10.26 -0.41
CA ALA A 67 -5.81 -9.86 -1.66
C ALA A 67 -4.37 -10.41 -1.76
N VAL A 68 -3.59 -10.35 -0.68
CA VAL A 68 -2.25 -10.97 -0.63
C VAL A 68 -2.34 -12.46 -0.95
N LYS A 69 -3.26 -13.17 -0.29
CA LYS A 69 -3.43 -14.61 -0.49
C LYS A 69 -3.81 -14.95 -1.93
N GLN A 70 -4.75 -14.22 -2.52
CA GLN A 70 -5.16 -14.42 -3.91
C GLN A 70 -3.99 -14.19 -4.88
N LEU A 71 -3.22 -13.11 -4.69
CA LEU A 71 -2.06 -12.81 -5.54
C LEU A 71 -0.95 -13.87 -5.38
N TYR A 72 -0.70 -14.34 -4.17
CA TYR A 72 0.29 -15.36 -3.88
C TYR A 72 -0.10 -16.71 -4.52
N ASP A 73 -1.34 -17.15 -4.32
CA ASP A 73 -1.85 -18.41 -4.89
C ASP A 73 -1.88 -18.40 -6.42
N ALA A 74 -2.21 -17.26 -7.01
CA ALA A 74 -2.15 -17.03 -8.46
C ALA A 74 -0.72 -16.86 -9.01
N LYS A 75 0.31 -16.92 -8.13
CA LYS A 75 1.72 -16.70 -8.46
C LYS A 75 2.01 -15.32 -9.08
N LYS A 76 1.17 -14.33 -8.77
CA LYS A 76 1.37 -12.93 -9.18
C LYS A 76 2.41 -12.21 -8.34
N ILE A 77 2.66 -12.73 -7.13
CA ILE A 77 3.76 -12.32 -6.25
C ILE A 77 4.44 -13.58 -5.70
N GLU A 78 5.75 -13.49 -5.47
CA GLU A 78 6.56 -14.57 -4.90
C GLU A 78 6.85 -14.34 -3.41
N TYR A 79 7.01 -13.08 -3.01
CA TYR A 79 7.29 -12.65 -1.65
C TYR A 79 6.30 -11.58 -1.21
N VAL A 80 6.09 -11.49 0.08
CA VAL A 80 5.25 -10.47 0.72
C VAL A 80 6.13 -9.61 1.61
N LEU A 81 6.09 -8.30 1.41
CA LEU A 81 6.69 -7.30 2.28
C LEU A 81 5.58 -6.59 3.05
N VAL A 82 5.44 -6.87 4.31
CA VAL A 82 4.49 -6.19 5.20
C VAL A 82 5.18 -4.99 5.81
N SER A 83 4.69 -3.78 5.52
CA SER A 83 5.30 -2.54 6.03
C SER A 83 4.33 -1.79 6.92
N GLY A 84 4.79 -1.48 8.14
CA GLY A 84 4.00 -0.82 9.17
C GLY A 84 4.85 -0.26 10.29
N ASP A 85 4.17 0.15 11.37
CA ASP A 85 4.77 0.72 12.57
C ASP A 85 4.88 -0.37 13.67
N ASN A 86 5.94 -0.31 14.46
CA ASN A 86 6.10 -1.07 15.70
C ASN A 86 6.26 -0.14 16.91
N GLY A 87 5.68 1.06 16.86
CA GLY A 87 5.90 2.14 17.83
C GLY A 87 5.41 1.85 19.26
N THR A 88 4.66 0.77 19.49
CA THR A 88 4.27 0.32 20.84
C THR A 88 4.66 -1.13 21.07
N PRO A 89 5.23 -1.48 22.25
CA PRO A 89 5.62 -2.86 22.57
C PRO A 89 4.44 -3.85 22.53
N GLU A 90 3.21 -3.38 22.80
CA GLU A 90 2.03 -4.22 22.86
C GLU A 90 1.37 -4.45 21.49
N TYR A 91 1.69 -3.62 20.49
CA TYR A 91 1.08 -3.72 19.16
C TYR A 91 2.11 -3.50 18.04
N ASN A 92 2.63 -4.61 17.54
CA ASN A 92 3.51 -4.67 16.39
C ASN A 92 2.68 -5.07 15.15
N GLU A 93 2.45 -4.10 14.28
CA GLU A 93 1.57 -4.27 13.12
C GLU A 93 2.13 -5.23 12.08
N PRO A 94 3.40 -5.11 11.65
CA PRO A 94 4.00 -6.05 10.73
C PRO A 94 3.97 -7.49 11.22
N ASP A 95 4.32 -7.75 12.48
CA ASP A 95 4.31 -9.10 13.04
C ASP A 95 2.89 -9.68 13.15
N THR A 96 1.91 -8.83 13.45
CA THR A 96 0.51 -9.24 13.49
C THR A 96 0.02 -9.68 12.09
N MET A 97 0.32 -8.89 11.05
CA MET A 97 -0.02 -9.25 9.67
C MET A 97 0.76 -10.50 9.21
N LYS A 98 2.06 -10.57 9.51
CA LYS A 98 2.90 -11.71 9.16
C LYS A 98 2.33 -13.01 9.73
N ARG A 99 1.97 -13.02 11.01
CA ARG A 99 1.37 -14.18 11.69
C ARG A 99 0.04 -14.61 11.04
N ASP A 100 -0.84 -13.63 10.77
CA ASP A 100 -2.12 -13.94 10.14
C ASP A 100 -1.94 -14.48 8.70
N LEU A 101 -0.93 -14.00 7.95
CA LEU A 101 -0.60 -14.53 6.62
C LEU A 101 -0.03 -15.95 6.67
N ILE A 102 0.75 -16.29 7.72
CA ILE A 102 1.21 -17.65 7.95
C ILE A 102 0.02 -18.57 8.25
N GLU A 103 -0.95 -18.12 9.05
CA GLU A 103 -2.21 -18.85 9.30
C GLU A 103 -3.03 -19.06 8.01
N MET A 104 -2.86 -18.19 7.01
CA MET A 104 -3.42 -18.33 5.65
C MET A 104 -2.57 -19.20 4.73
N TRP A 105 -1.61 -19.96 5.23
CA TRP A 105 -0.75 -20.90 4.49
C TRP A 105 0.25 -20.22 3.53
N ILE A 106 0.70 -19.01 3.83
CA ILE A 106 1.87 -18.42 3.15
C ILE A 106 3.10 -18.77 3.99
N PRO A 107 4.15 -19.42 3.41
CA PRO A 107 5.34 -19.82 4.16
C PRO A 107 6.05 -18.65 4.83
N ASP A 108 6.55 -18.83 6.05
CA ASP A 108 7.22 -17.78 6.83
C ASP A 108 8.41 -17.16 6.09
N GLU A 109 9.20 -17.98 5.40
CA GLU A 109 10.34 -17.56 4.60
C GLU A 109 9.97 -16.70 3.36
N LYS A 110 8.69 -16.61 3.03
CA LYS A 110 8.17 -15.77 1.94
C LYS A 110 7.64 -14.42 2.44
N ILE A 111 7.61 -14.18 3.75
CA ILE A 111 7.03 -12.99 4.36
C ILE A 111 8.11 -12.19 5.09
N TYR A 112 8.38 -10.99 4.63
CA TYR A 112 9.33 -10.04 5.22
C TYR A 112 8.56 -8.93 5.94
N ALA A 113 9.07 -8.49 7.09
CA ALA A 113 8.48 -7.43 7.89
C ALA A 113 9.37 -6.18 7.86
N ASP A 114 8.77 -5.04 7.52
CA ASP A 114 9.37 -3.71 7.64
C ASP A 114 8.70 -2.97 8.80
N TYR A 115 9.49 -2.66 9.82
CA TYR A 115 9.04 -2.08 11.09
C TYR A 115 9.13 -0.54 11.14
N ALA A 116 9.48 0.11 10.04
CA ALA A 116 9.63 1.55 9.99
C ALA A 116 8.83 2.20 8.85
N GLY A 117 7.73 1.56 8.45
CA GLY A 117 6.77 2.09 7.50
C GLY A 117 5.75 3.02 8.15
N PHE A 118 6.21 4.07 8.83
CA PHE A 118 5.34 5.00 9.58
C PHE A 118 4.34 5.76 8.70
N ARG A 119 4.70 6.02 7.45
CA ARG A 119 3.86 6.67 6.44
C ARG A 119 3.93 5.91 5.13
N THR A 120 2.94 6.08 4.28
CA THR A 120 2.92 5.47 2.94
C THR A 120 4.21 5.72 2.15
N LEU A 121 4.75 6.95 2.20
CA LEU A 121 6.01 7.27 1.52
C LEU A 121 7.18 6.51 2.11
N ASP A 122 7.24 6.35 3.42
CA ASP A 122 8.31 5.61 4.09
C ASP A 122 8.29 4.14 3.64
N SER A 123 7.12 3.48 3.64
CA SER A 123 6.96 2.11 3.14
C SER A 123 7.44 1.95 1.70
N ILE A 124 7.07 2.89 0.82
CA ILE A 124 7.43 2.88 -0.60
C ILE A 124 8.95 3.04 -0.78
N VAL A 125 9.54 4.05 -0.14
CA VAL A 125 10.98 4.32 -0.27
C VAL A 125 11.81 3.20 0.37
N ARG A 126 11.36 2.64 1.48
CA ARG A 126 12.06 1.57 2.17
C ARG A 126 11.99 0.24 1.41
N ALA A 127 10.91 -0.04 0.70
CA ALA A 127 10.84 -1.19 -0.19
C ALA A 127 11.98 -1.17 -1.23
N GLU A 128 12.35 -0.01 -1.76
CA GLU A 128 13.49 0.15 -2.65
C GLU A 128 14.83 0.21 -1.90
N LYS A 129 14.96 1.12 -0.94
CA LYS A 129 16.26 1.45 -0.30
C LYS A 129 16.78 0.36 0.63
N ILE A 130 15.90 -0.38 1.28
CA ILE A 130 16.24 -1.39 2.31
C ILE A 130 16.05 -2.81 1.78
N PHE A 131 14.98 -3.04 1.01
CA PHE A 131 14.65 -4.36 0.48
C PHE A 131 15.02 -4.54 -0.99
N GLU A 132 15.64 -3.51 -1.61
CA GLU A 132 16.16 -3.53 -2.99
C GLU A 132 15.09 -3.87 -4.04
N GLN A 133 13.84 -3.45 -3.79
CA GLN A 133 12.72 -3.69 -4.69
C GLN A 133 12.31 -2.39 -5.40
N SER A 134 12.75 -2.22 -6.65
CA SER A 134 12.37 -1.07 -7.49
C SER A 134 11.09 -1.28 -8.29
N ARG A 135 10.55 -2.52 -8.26
CA ARG A 135 9.30 -2.90 -8.91
C ARG A 135 8.51 -3.87 -8.03
N TYR A 136 7.23 -3.54 -7.75
CA TYR A 136 6.37 -4.35 -6.89
C TYR A 136 4.88 -4.03 -7.06
N THR A 137 4.03 -4.94 -6.53
CA THR A 137 2.58 -4.73 -6.44
C THR A 137 2.24 -4.12 -5.08
N ILE A 138 1.59 -2.95 -5.04
CA ILE A 138 1.12 -2.33 -3.79
C ILE A 138 -0.25 -2.91 -3.44
N ILE A 139 -0.42 -3.44 -2.23
CA ILE A 139 -1.65 -4.04 -1.75
C ILE A 139 -2.26 -3.16 -0.67
N THR A 140 -3.35 -2.48 -1.01
CA THR A 140 -4.12 -1.60 -0.12
C THR A 140 -5.49 -1.29 -0.73
N GLN A 141 -6.35 -0.52 -0.04
CA GLN A 141 -7.64 -0.10 -0.58
C GLN A 141 -7.50 0.93 -1.70
N ARG A 142 -8.46 0.94 -2.62
CA ARG A 142 -8.43 1.76 -3.83
C ARG A 142 -8.19 3.25 -3.55
N PHE A 143 -8.90 3.84 -2.60
CA PHE A 143 -8.75 5.27 -2.25
C PHE A 143 -7.34 5.64 -1.74
N HIS A 144 -6.64 4.66 -1.18
CA HIS A 144 -5.26 4.81 -0.71
C HIS A 144 -4.25 4.47 -1.82
N LEU A 145 -4.62 3.54 -2.69
CA LEU A 145 -3.77 2.97 -3.73
C LEU A 145 -3.36 4.02 -4.77
N GLU A 146 -4.30 4.84 -5.26
CA GLU A 146 -4.03 5.89 -6.26
C GLU A 146 -2.94 6.84 -5.77
N ARG A 147 -3.03 7.26 -4.50
CA ARG A 147 -2.00 8.09 -3.85
C ARG A 147 -0.68 7.34 -3.69
N ALA A 148 -0.70 6.08 -3.28
CA ALA A 148 0.51 5.28 -3.10
C ALA A 148 1.25 5.07 -4.44
N LEU A 149 0.53 4.78 -5.52
CA LEU A 149 1.09 4.67 -6.86
C LEU A 149 1.72 5.99 -7.36
N TYR A 150 1.07 7.11 -7.09
CA TYR A 150 1.60 8.43 -7.44
C TYR A 150 2.89 8.73 -6.65
N LEU A 151 2.93 8.41 -5.35
CA LEU A 151 4.12 8.53 -4.53
C LEU A 151 5.26 7.64 -5.03
N ALA A 152 4.98 6.38 -5.39
CA ALA A 152 5.98 5.48 -5.97
C ALA A 152 6.59 6.08 -7.24
N ARG A 153 5.73 6.55 -8.16
CA ARG A 153 6.20 7.25 -9.38
C ARG A 153 7.11 8.43 -9.07
N SER A 154 6.76 9.26 -8.08
CA SER A 154 7.56 10.45 -7.72
C SER A 154 8.96 10.10 -7.21
N GLN A 155 9.16 8.85 -6.78
CA GLN A 155 10.45 8.29 -6.34
C GLN A 155 11.15 7.46 -7.44
N GLY A 156 10.60 7.42 -8.66
CA GLY A 156 11.16 6.61 -9.75
C GLY A 156 10.88 5.11 -9.63
N ILE A 157 9.98 4.70 -8.75
CA ILE A 157 9.65 3.31 -8.46
C ILE A 157 8.50 2.84 -9.36
N GLU A 158 8.65 1.65 -9.96
CA GLU A 158 7.62 1.04 -10.81
C GLU A 158 6.66 0.20 -9.96
N ALA A 159 5.52 0.77 -9.61
CA ALA A 159 4.50 0.08 -8.83
C ALA A 159 3.17 -0.05 -9.59
N ILE A 160 2.46 -1.15 -9.32
CA ILE A 160 1.13 -1.47 -9.86
C ILE A 160 0.23 -2.01 -8.75
N TRP A 161 -1.05 -2.17 -9.06
CA TRP A 161 -2.00 -3.01 -8.32
C TRP A 161 -2.82 -3.82 -9.26
#